data_997713e17f09035b4db056c11402a73d
#
_entry.id   997713e17f09035b4db056c11402a73d
#
_cell.length_a   1.000
_cell.length_b   1.000
_cell.length_c   1.000
_cell.angle_alpha   90.00
_cell.angle_beta   90.00
_cell.angle_gamma   90.00
#
_symmetry.space_group_name_H-M   'P 1'
#
loop_
_entity.id
_entity.type
_entity.pdbx_description
1 polymer ?
#
loop_
_entity_poly.entity_id
_entity_poly.type
_entity_poly.pdbx_seq_one_letter_code
_entity_poly.pdbx_strand_id
1 'polypeptide(L)'
;MKFMLTFSLKPDTKARDEAIGRFKAAGARSPKSAKLLGRWTAADFSGGFDLLESDDVRALTEFSLMWSDLMELKIVPVIEDSELSEVLNRARK
;
A
#
# COMPACT_ATOMS: atom_id res chain seq x y z
N MET A 1 -6.48 11.42 4.92
CA MET A 1 -5.15 11.04 5.41
C MET A 1 -4.49 10.13 4.40
N LYS A 2 -3.19 10.31 4.18
CA LYS A 2 -2.46 9.52 3.21
C LYS A 2 -1.68 8.39 3.86
N PHE A 3 -1.62 7.26 3.16
CA PHE A 3 -0.93 6.06 3.62
C PHE A 3 -0.06 5.52 2.50
N MET A 4 1.14 5.08 2.85
CA MET A 4 1.98 4.33 1.93
C MET A 4 1.87 2.86 2.27
N LEU A 5 1.39 2.09 1.30
CA LEU A 5 1.37 0.63 1.38
C LEU A 5 2.57 0.12 0.59
N THR A 6 3.38 -0.71 1.23
CA THR A 6 4.45 -1.42 0.53
C THR A 6 4.07 -2.90 0.51
N PHE A 7 4.31 -3.54 -0.62
CA PHE A 7 4.07 -4.97 -0.73
C PHE A 7 5.32 -5.66 -1.25
N SER A 8 5.60 -6.84 -0.69
CA SER A 8 6.72 -7.67 -1.09
C SER A 8 6.19 -9.04 -1.47
N LEU A 9 6.58 -9.54 -2.63
CA LEU A 9 6.20 -10.86 -3.08
C LEU A 9 6.99 -11.90 -2.29
N LYS A 10 6.32 -12.97 -1.88
CA LYS A 10 7.00 -14.08 -1.21
C LYS A 10 7.98 -14.73 -2.20
N PRO A 11 9.12 -15.23 -1.72
CA PRO A 11 10.12 -15.84 -2.61
C PRO A 11 9.69 -17.20 -3.20
N ASP A 12 8.45 -17.58 -3.02
CA ASP A 12 7.87 -18.80 -3.56
C ASP A 12 7.31 -18.52 -4.95
N THR A 13 7.84 -19.19 -5.97
CA THR A 13 7.41 -19.06 -7.36
C THR A 13 5.92 -19.30 -7.53
N LYS A 14 5.37 -20.27 -6.80
CA LYS A 14 3.96 -20.61 -6.87
C LYS A 14 3.07 -19.48 -6.35
N ALA A 15 3.43 -18.92 -5.22
CA ALA A 15 2.70 -17.76 -4.66
C ALA A 15 2.80 -16.55 -5.58
N ARG A 16 3.95 -16.34 -6.17
CA ARG A 16 4.19 -15.27 -7.13
C ARG A 16 3.30 -15.40 -8.36
N ASP A 17 3.25 -16.59 -8.94
CA ASP A 17 2.43 -16.86 -10.12
C ASP A 17 0.95 -16.68 -9.81
N GLU A 18 0.53 -17.10 -8.63
CA GLU A 18 -0.84 -16.92 -8.18
C GLU A 18 -1.19 -15.43 -8.00
N ALA A 19 -0.27 -14.64 -7.46
CA ALA A 19 -0.46 -13.21 -7.30
C ALA A 19 -0.63 -12.52 -8.66
N ILE A 20 0.21 -12.89 -9.63
CA ILE A 20 0.11 -12.37 -11.00
C ILE A 20 -1.24 -12.73 -11.62
N GLY A 21 -1.65 -13.98 -11.47
CA GLY A 21 -2.93 -14.45 -12.00
C GLY A 21 -4.12 -13.72 -11.39
N ARG A 22 -4.10 -13.53 -10.08
CA ARG A 22 -5.16 -12.81 -9.36
C ARG A 22 -5.24 -11.35 -9.83
N PHE A 23 -4.09 -10.70 -9.99
CA PHE A 23 -4.05 -9.33 -10.48
C PHE A 23 -4.60 -9.21 -11.91
N LYS A 24 -4.23 -10.14 -12.80
CA LYS A 24 -4.72 -10.14 -14.16
C LYS A 24 -6.24 -10.37 -14.24
N ALA A 25 -6.76 -11.21 -13.35
CA ALA A 25 -8.18 -11.57 -13.38
C ALA A 25 -9.08 -10.45 -12.85
N ALA A 26 -8.69 -9.80 -11.76
CA ALA A 26 -9.56 -8.85 -11.05
C ALA A 26 -8.92 -7.49 -10.78
N GLY A 27 -7.61 -7.36 -10.98
CA GLY A 27 -6.85 -6.19 -10.56
C GLY A 27 -6.71 -6.15 -9.05
N ALA A 28 -5.97 -5.19 -8.55
CA ALA A 28 -5.84 -4.94 -7.11
C ALA A 28 -6.53 -3.62 -6.80
N ARG A 29 -7.84 -3.63 -6.83
CA ARG A 29 -8.66 -2.44 -6.58
C ARG A 29 -8.63 -2.08 -5.11
N SER A 30 -8.42 -0.79 -4.83
CA SER A 30 -8.56 -0.29 -3.47
C SER A 30 -10.02 -0.38 -3.02
N PRO A 31 -10.27 -0.50 -1.70
CA PRO A 31 -11.65 -0.49 -1.19
C PRO A 31 -12.34 0.84 -1.49
N LYS A 32 -13.67 0.85 -1.43
CA LYS A 32 -14.48 2.03 -1.76
C LYS A 32 -14.12 3.26 -0.93
N SER A 33 -13.72 3.06 0.32
CA SER A 33 -13.37 4.13 1.25
C SER A 33 -11.92 4.58 1.15
N ALA A 34 -11.16 4.03 0.21
CA ALA A 34 -9.76 4.40 0.00
C ALA A 34 -9.52 4.73 -1.47
N LYS A 35 -8.93 5.88 -1.71
CA LYS A 35 -8.59 6.33 -3.07
C LYS A 35 -7.16 5.96 -3.37
N LEU A 36 -6.94 5.26 -4.47
CA LEU A 36 -5.60 4.95 -4.95
C LEU A 36 -5.06 6.17 -5.70
N LEU A 37 -4.03 6.80 -5.15
CA LEU A 37 -3.41 7.98 -5.74
C LEU A 37 -2.28 7.61 -6.70
N GLY A 38 -1.65 6.47 -6.49
CA GLY A 38 -0.60 5.99 -7.39
C GLY A 38 -0.17 4.60 -7.01
N ARG A 39 0.40 3.88 -7.98
CA ARG A 39 0.93 2.54 -7.77
C ARG A 39 2.17 2.36 -8.61
N TRP A 40 3.22 1.83 -7.99
CA TRP A 40 4.49 1.55 -8.66
C TRP A 40 4.94 0.16 -8.31
N THR A 41 5.45 -0.56 -9.31
CA THR A 41 6.04 -1.89 -9.11
C THR A 41 7.55 -1.77 -9.21
N ALA A 42 8.26 -2.41 -8.30
CA ALA A 42 9.72 -2.43 -8.34
C ALA A 42 10.19 -3.09 -9.65
N ALA A 43 11.25 -2.54 -10.24
CA ALA A 43 11.72 -3.00 -11.54
C ALA A 43 12.12 -4.47 -11.56
N ASP A 44 12.59 -5.00 -10.42
CA ASP A 44 12.96 -6.41 -10.28
C ASP A 44 11.78 -7.30 -9.92
N PHE A 45 10.58 -6.73 -9.86
CA PHE A 45 9.35 -7.43 -9.51
C PHE A 45 9.36 -8.07 -8.10
N SER A 46 10.14 -7.50 -7.19
CA SER A 46 10.16 -7.97 -5.79
C SER A 46 8.97 -7.48 -4.98
N GLY A 47 8.29 -6.45 -5.47
CA GLY A 47 7.17 -5.85 -4.77
C GLY A 47 6.83 -4.49 -5.36
N GLY A 48 6.27 -3.63 -4.55
CA GLY A 48 5.92 -2.29 -5.02
C GLY A 48 5.32 -1.41 -3.93
N PHE A 49 4.72 -0.33 -4.38
CA PHE A 49 4.21 0.74 -3.51
C PHE A 49 2.87 1.23 -4.00
N ASP A 50 1.92 1.40 -3.08
CA ASP A 50 0.65 2.08 -3.35
C ASP A 50 0.54 3.30 -2.45
N LEU A 51 0.20 4.43 -3.03
CA LEU A 51 -0.15 5.61 -2.24
C LEU A 51 -1.68 5.70 -2.18
N LEU A 52 -2.21 5.68 -0.96
CA LEU A 52 -3.65 5.64 -0.72
C LEU A 52 -4.09 6.83 0.12
N GLU A 53 -5.32 7.28 -0.12
CA GLU A 53 -5.95 8.31 0.70
C GLU A 53 -7.23 7.73 1.28
N SER A 54 -7.39 7.81 2.61
CA SER A 54 -8.55 7.25 3.28
C SER A 54 -8.73 7.86 4.67
N ASP A 55 -9.97 7.91 5.12
CA ASP A 55 -10.33 8.22 6.51
C ASP A 55 -10.73 6.95 7.28
N ASP A 56 -10.62 5.79 6.64
CA ASP A 56 -11.04 4.53 7.23
C ASP A 56 -9.90 3.51 7.25
N VAL A 57 -9.19 3.48 8.38
CA VAL A 57 -8.06 2.56 8.58
C VAL A 57 -8.51 1.10 8.52
N ARG A 58 -9.74 0.81 8.94
CA ARG A 58 -10.26 -0.56 8.91
C ARG A 58 -10.37 -1.09 7.48
N ALA A 59 -10.78 -0.23 6.54
CA ALA A 59 -10.83 -0.62 5.13
C ALA A 59 -9.45 -0.96 4.59
N LEU A 60 -8.42 -0.23 5.02
CA LEU A 60 -7.04 -0.52 4.61
C LEU A 60 -6.55 -1.85 5.16
N THR A 61 -6.91 -2.17 6.40
CA THR A 61 -6.57 -3.46 7.00
C THR A 61 -7.26 -4.60 6.25
N GLU A 62 -8.52 -4.40 5.90
CA GLU A 62 -9.28 -5.38 5.11
C GLU A 62 -8.63 -5.62 3.76
N PHE A 63 -8.20 -4.56 3.09
CA PHE A 63 -7.47 -4.67 1.83
C PHE A 63 -6.18 -5.48 1.98
N SER A 64 -5.43 -5.23 3.06
CA SER A 64 -4.21 -6.00 3.36
C SER A 64 -4.50 -7.49 3.53
N LEU A 65 -5.58 -7.81 4.24
CA LEU A 65 -5.95 -9.20 4.48
C LEU A 65 -6.30 -9.93 3.19
N MET A 66 -6.83 -9.24 2.19
CA MET A 66 -7.16 -9.84 0.90
C MET A 66 -5.94 -10.36 0.14
N TRP A 67 -4.77 -9.81 0.42
CA TRP A 67 -3.54 -10.15 -0.31
C TRP A 67 -2.46 -10.79 0.57
N SER A 68 -2.67 -10.85 1.89
CA SER A 68 -1.64 -11.30 2.83
C SER A 68 -1.27 -12.77 2.69
N ASP A 69 -2.08 -13.57 2.01
CA ASP A 69 -1.75 -14.96 1.70
C ASP A 69 -0.64 -15.08 0.66
N LEU A 70 -0.48 -14.08 -0.21
CA LEU A 70 0.48 -14.12 -1.32
C LEU A 70 1.63 -13.12 -1.17
N MET A 71 1.47 -12.12 -0.31
CA MET A 71 2.42 -11.02 -0.16
C MET A 71 2.59 -10.64 1.30
N GLU A 72 3.72 -10.01 1.59
CA GLU A 72 3.88 -9.28 2.84
C GLU A 72 3.51 -7.84 2.57
N LEU A 73 2.63 -7.28 3.41
CA LEU A 73 2.15 -5.92 3.25
C LEU A 73 2.46 -5.09 4.49
N LYS A 74 2.80 -3.84 4.25
CA LYS A 74 3.03 -2.88 5.33
C LYS A 74 2.33 -1.58 4.94
N ILE A 75 1.57 -1.02 5.87
CA ILE A 75 0.86 0.24 5.66
C ILE A 75 1.30 1.22 6.73
N VAL A 76 1.76 2.39 6.31
CA VAL A 76 2.15 3.45 7.25
C VAL A 76 1.49 4.75 6.85
N PRO A 77 1.00 5.53 7.82
CA PRO A 77 0.53 6.88 7.53
C PRO A 77 1.71 7.76 7.16
N VAL A 78 1.51 8.63 6.19
CA VAL A 78 2.56 9.52 5.70
C VAL A 78 2.05 10.95 5.67
N ILE A 79 2.97 11.89 5.77
CA ILE A 79 2.66 13.31 5.66
C ILE A 79 3.48 13.93 4.54
N GLU A 80 2.97 15.02 4.00
CA GLU A 80 3.66 15.76 2.96
C GLU A 80 4.59 16.82 3.57
N ASP A 81 5.46 17.40 2.75
CA ASP A 81 6.42 18.40 3.22
C ASP A 81 5.77 19.60 3.90
N SER A 82 4.61 20.03 3.42
CA SER A 82 3.87 21.12 4.05
C SER A 82 3.46 20.79 5.47
N GLU A 83 3.00 19.56 5.69
CA GLU A 83 2.63 19.08 7.02
C GLU A 83 3.86 18.88 7.89
N LEU A 84 4.94 18.39 7.30
CA LEU A 84 6.21 18.22 8.01
C LEU A 84 6.72 19.57 8.54
N SER A 85 6.62 20.62 7.72
CA SER A 85 7.03 21.96 8.14
C SER A 85 6.26 22.43 9.37
N GLU A 86 4.96 22.17 9.43
CA GLU A 86 4.15 22.51 10.59
C GLU A 86 4.61 21.74 11.84
N VAL A 87 4.88 20.45 11.69
CA VAL A 87 5.33 19.62 12.80
C VAL A 87 6.68 20.10 13.32
N LEU A 88 7.60 20.42 12.42
CA LEU A 88 8.93 20.92 12.79
C LEU A 88 8.83 22.23 13.54
N ASN A 89 7.94 23.12 13.12
CA ASN A 89 7.72 24.39 13.80
C ASN A 89 7.19 24.19 15.22
N ARG A 90 6.27 23.24 15.41
CA ARG A 90 5.76 22.92 16.74
C ARG A 90 6.83 22.28 17.63
N ALA A 91 7.63 21.38 17.08
CA ALA A 91 8.62 20.66 17.84
C ALA A 91 9.78 21.53 18.32
N ARG A 92 9.97 22.69 17.69
CA ARG A 92 11.07 23.60 18.04
C ARG A 92 10.75 24.56 19.18
N LYS A 93 9.60 24.51 19.73
CA LYS A 93 9.21 25.37 20.87
C LYS A 93 9.88 24.94 22.15
#